data_20afd83dd77362126325a08b886c8261
#
_entry.id   20afd83dd77362126325a08b886c8261
#
_cell.length_a   1.000
_cell.length_b   1.000
_cell.length_c   1.000
_cell.angle_alpha   90.00
_cell.angle_beta   90.00
_cell.angle_gamma   90.00
#
_symmetry.space_group_name_H-M   'P 1'
#
loop_
_entity.id
_entity.type
_entity.pdbx_description
1 polymer ?
#
loop_
_entity_poly.entity_id
_entity_poly.type
_entity_poly.pdbx_seq_one_letter_code
_entity_poly.pdbx_strand_id
1 'polypeptide(L)'
;MRALLIPTVYGIIAFDNKNSPITYAFDQLSITELANQYKSLFDGILTKELSQFLDELQKLGINEIIIEHPELKTAIDKANSLSTVVVTDDVRFRKIYESLRTVFQEIHLSTTSKKLKERTKILSEFVIRNQISQTATQKDFLVKQAVDTIIELDKSVNFLSTRLREWYGLHFPELTDKLIEDNHKFALFVSKIGNRDSCTSANLEKVLKAPPSYIEEFELKAKRSMGGDLREIDFKPIKQLADHILSLSEYRKEVENYLTSTLDEVAPNLKAVLGAQI
;
A
#
# COMPACT_ATOMS: atom_id res chain seq x y z
N MET A 1 -37.76 24.93 -3.00
CA MET A 1 -37.86 23.79 -2.03
C MET A 1 -36.53 23.17 -1.80
N ARG A 2 -36.34 22.47 -0.66
CA ARG A 2 -35.13 21.69 -0.36
C ARG A 2 -35.39 20.21 -0.46
N ALA A 3 -34.44 19.42 -0.96
CA ALA A 3 -34.52 17.96 -0.99
C ALA A 3 -33.25 17.32 -0.43
N LEU A 4 -33.43 16.20 0.28
CA LEU A 4 -32.33 15.36 0.71
C LEU A 4 -32.12 14.29 -0.36
N LEU A 5 -30.87 14.11 -0.80
CA LEU A 5 -30.47 13.12 -1.81
C LEU A 5 -29.73 11.98 -1.16
N ILE A 6 -30.27 10.77 -1.30
CA ILE A 6 -29.74 9.58 -0.65
C ILE A 6 -29.44 8.50 -1.70
N PRO A 7 -28.19 8.10 -1.87
CA PRO A 7 -27.84 6.93 -2.65
C PRO A 7 -28.25 5.64 -1.91
N THR A 8 -28.92 4.75 -2.61
CA THR A 8 -29.45 3.50 -2.07
C THR A 8 -29.09 2.31 -2.97
N VAL A 9 -29.37 1.10 -2.54
CA VAL A 9 -29.14 -0.13 -3.33
C VAL A 9 -30.07 -0.27 -4.55
N TYR A 10 -31.02 0.64 -4.73
CA TYR A 10 -31.94 0.70 -5.88
C TYR A 10 -31.80 1.97 -6.71
N GLY A 11 -30.86 2.83 -6.36
CA GLY A 11 -30.65 4.11 -7.03
C GLY A 11 -30.61 5.27 -6.06
N ILE A 12 -30.70 6.48 -6.59
CA ILE A 12 -30.75 7.71 -5.80
C ILE A 12 -32.21 8.10 -5.56
N ILE A 13 -32.55 8.40 -4.31
CA ILE A 13 -33.91 8.84 -3.92
C ILE A 13 -33.77 10.26 -3.36
N ALA A 14 -34.69 11.13 -3.80
CA ALA A 14 -34.88 12.47 -3.25
C ALA A 14 -36.02 12.47 -2.23
N PHE A 15 -35.77 13.05 -1.07
CA PHE A 15 -36.72 13.16 0.03
C PHE A 15 -37.05 14.63 0.33
N ASP A 16 -38.27 14.89 0.76
CA ASP A 16 -38.69 16.20 1.27
C ASP A 16 -38.19 16.43 2.73
N ASN A 17 -38.51 17.60 3.26
CA ASN A 17 -38.17 17.94 4.64
C ASN A 17 -38.95 17.11 5.69
N LYS A 18 -39.98 16.35 5.28
CA LYS A 18 -40.75 15.45 6.14
C LYS A 18 -40.29 14.00 6.03
N ASN A 19 -39.18 13.76 5.32
CA ASN A 19 -38.61 12.43 5.02
C ASN A 19 -39.52 11.56 4.12
N SER A 20 -40.42 12.18 3.34
CA SER A 20 -41.20 11.47 2.35
C SER A 20 -40.47 11.45 1.00
N PRO A 21 -40.49 10.33 0.25
CA PRO A 21 -39.85 10.25 -1.06
C PRO A 21 -40.58 11.14 -2.07
N ILE A 22 -39.81 11.95 -2.81
CA ILE A 22 -40.37 12.84 -3.87
C ILE A 22 -40.26 12.13 -5.22
N THR A 23 -39.07 11.70 -5.57
CA THR A 23 -38.77 11.01 -6.84
C THR A 23 -37.45 10.19 -6.67
N TYR A 24 -37.20 9.31 -7.61
CA TYR A 24 -36.03 8.45 -7.59
C TYR A 24 -35.49 8.20 -9.00
N ALA A 25 -34.22 7.87 -9.08
CA ALA A 25 -33.49 7.54 -10.32
C ALA A 25 -32.66 6.27 -10.20
N PHE A 26 -32.32 5.67 -11.36
CA PHE A 26 -31.48 4.48 -11.48
C PHE A 26 -32.13 3.16 -11.06
N ASP A 27 -33.43 3.15 -10.82
CA ASP A 27 -34.20 1.96 -10.40
C ASP A 27 -34.23 0.86 -11.46
N GLN A 28 -34.16 1.21 -12.74
CA GLN A 28 -34.14 0.32 -13.89
C GLN A 28 -32.77 -0.34 -14.13
N LEU A 29 -31.70 0.14 -13.48
CA LEU A 29 -30.34 -0.35 -13.69
C LEU A 29 -30.13 -1.70 -13.02
N SER A 30 -29.37 -2.55 -13.69
CA SER A 30 -28.78 -3.74 -13.05
C SER A 30 -27.84 -3.32 -11.91
N ILE A 31 -27.53 -4.25 -10.98
CA ILE A 31 -26.62 -3.95 -9.87
C ILE A 31 -25.26 -3.49 -10.36
N THR A 32 -24.76 -4.11 -11.43
CA THR A 32 -23.44 -3.78 -11.99
C THR A 32 -23.43 -2.39 -12.63
N GLU A 33 -24.49 -2.02 -13.34
CA GLU A 33 -24.63 -0.69 -13.92
C GLU A 33 -24.78 0.37 -12.83
N LEU A 34 -25.60 0.10 -11.80
CA LEU A 34 -25.73 0.98 -10.64
C LEU A 34 -24.40 1.19 -9.92
N ALA A 35 -23.64 0.12 -9.73
CA ALA A 35 -22.33 0.20 -9.11
C ALA A 35 -21.33 1.04 -9.94
N ASN A 36 -21.36 0.93 -11.26
CA ASN A 36 -20.55 1.77 -12.15
C ASN A 36 -21.02 3.23 -12.13
N GLN A 37 -22.31 3.49 -12.07
CA GLN A 37 -22.86 4.84 -11.88
C GLN A 37 -22.34 5.45 -10.56
N TYR A 38 -22.45 4.73 -9.45
CA TYR A 38 -21.95 5.22 -8.17
C TYR A 38 -20.45 5.48 -8.18
N LYS A 39 -19.65 4.60 -8.81
CA LYS A 39 -18.23 4.84 -8.99
C LYS A 39 -17.99 6.19 -9.69
N SER A 40 -18.65 6.42 -10.84
CA SER A 40 -18.52 7.67 -11.58
C SER A 40 -18.92 8.89 -10.74
N LEU A 41 -20.01 8.79 -9.99
CA LEU A 41 -20.48 9.86 -9.12
C LEU A 41 -19.51 10.18 -7.98
N PHE A 42 -18.98 9.16 -7.32
CA PHE A 42 -17.97 9.33 -6.26
C PHE A 42 -16.60 9.82 -6.80
N ASP A 43 -16.29 9.51 -8.05
CA ASP A 43 -15.13 10.08 -8.77
C ASP A 43 -15.41 11.54 -9.26
N GLY A 44 -16.56 12.12 -8.91
CA GLY A 44 -16.95 13.48 -9.26
C GLY A 44 -17.31 13.66 -10.73
N ILE A 45 -17.68 12.59 -11.43
CA ILE A 45 -18.09 12.62 -12.84
C ILE A 45 -19.61 12.76 -12.94
N LEU A 46 -20.06 13.81 -13.61
CA LEU A 46 -21.49 14.00 -13.91
C LEU A 46 -21.91 13.00 -15.00
N THR A 47 -22.81 12.08 -14.65
CA THR A 47 -23.38 11.14 -15.61
C THR A 47 -24.63 11.72 -16.25
N LYS A 48 -24.99 11.21 -17.44
CA LYS A 48 -26.18 11.67 -18.17
C LYS A 48 -27.46 11.44 -17.36
N GLU A 49 -27.54 10.31 -16.70
CA GLU A 49 -28.67 9.91 -15.87
C GLU A 49 -28.83 10.82 -14.64
N LEU A 50 -27.70 11.20 -14.00
CA LEU A 50 -27.73 12.15 -12.90
C LEU A 50 -28.19 13.53 -13.38
N SER A 51 -27.69 14.01 -14.53
CA SER A 51 -28.08 15.29 -15.09
C SER A 51 -29.60 15.34 -15.34
N GLN A 52 -30.15 14.30 -15.95
CA GLN A 52 -31.62 14.20 -16.19
C GLN A 52 -32.41 14.21 -14.87
N PHE A 53 -31.93 13.51 -13.87
CA PHE A 53 -32.57 13.49 -12.55
C PHE A 53 -32.54 14.86 -11.86
N LEU A 54 -31.42 15.58 -11.95
CA LEU A 54 -31.34 16.94 -11.40
C LEU A 54 -32.25 17.93 -12.12
N ASP A 55 -32.37 17.82 -13.45
CA ASP A 55 -33.32 18.62 -14.23
C ASP A 55 -34.79 18.33 -13.85
N GLU A 56 -35.10 17.07 -13.54
CA GLU A 56 -36.42 16.68 -13.04
C GLU A 56 -36.72 17.31 -11.67
N LEU A 57 -35.75 17.26 -10.74
CA LEU A 57 -35.87 17.89 -9.43
C LEU A 57 -36.07 19.41 -9.55
N GLN A 58 -35.39 20.07 -10.49
CA GLN A 58 -35.58 21.48 -10.75
C GLN A 58 -37.01 21.80 -11.27
N LYS A 59 -37.58 20.98 -12.17
CA LYS A 59 -38.93 21.10 -12.64
C LYS A 59 -39.97 20.93 -11.52
N LEU A 60 -39.65 20.14 -10.49
CA LEU A 60 -40.48 19.98 -9.29
C LEU A 60 -40.34 21.13 -8.29
N GLY A 61 -39.57 22.19 -8.64
CA GLY A 61 -39.41 23.39 -7.81
C GLY A 61 -38.40 23.24 -6.68
N ILE A 62 -37.51 22.27 -6.76
CA ILE A 62 -36.38 22.09 -5.82
C ILE A 62 -35.25 23.01 -6.27
N ASN A 63 -34.75 23.84 -5.37
CA ASN A 63 -33.67 24.80 -5.65
C ASN A 63 -32.38 24.49 -4.88
N GLU A 64 -32.47 23.65 -3.86
CA GLU A 64 -31.37 23.29 -3.00
C GLU A 64 -31.39 21.80 -2.66
N ILE A 65 -30.23 21.16 -2.81
CA ILE A 65 -30.03 19.74 -2.50
C ILE A 65 -29.13 19.61 -1.29
N ILE A 66 -29.50 18.77 -0.34
CA ILE A 66 -28.72 18.40 0.83
C ILE A 66 -28.22 16.98 0.62
N ILE A 67 -26.91 16.79 0.75
CA ILE A 67 -26.23 15.49 0.62
C ILE A 67 -25.37 15.22 1.85
N GLU A 68 -25.18 13.94 2.18
CA GLU A 68 -24.32 13.51 3.26
C GLU A 68 -22.86 13.29 2.80
N HIS A 69 -22.69 12.83 1.56
CA HIS A 69 -21.39 12.46 0.99
C HIS A 69 -20.77 13.62 0.20
N PRO A 70 -19.64 14.20 0.68
CA PRO A 70 -18.97 15.33 0.01
C PRO A 70 -18.54 15.04 -1.43
N GLU A 71 -18.21 13.77 -1.71
CA GLU A 71 -17.75 13.32 -3.04
C GLU A 71 -18.81 13.57 -4.11
N LEU A 72 -20.10 13.41 -3.78
CA LEU A 72 -21.20 13.65 -4.70
C LEU A 72 -21.36 15.13 -5.07
N LYS A 73 -20.89 16.05 -4.22
CA LYS A 73 -20.97 17.48 -4.47
C LYS A 73 -20.30 17.86 -5.78
N THR A 74 -19.10 17.32 -6.02
CA THR A 74 -18.33 17.64 -7.23
C THR A 74 -19.06 17.22 -8.51
N ALA A 75 -19.77 16.10 -8.48
CA ALA A 75 -20.57 15.65 -9.62
C ALA A 75 -21.82 16.52 -9.82
N ILE A 76 -22.52 16.89 -8.75
CA ILE A 76 -23.75 17.68 -8.80
C ILE A 76 -23.45 19.13 -9.19
N ASP A 77 -22.40 19.75 -8.64
CA ASP A 77 -22.04 21.13 -8.95
C ASP A 77 -21.65 21.33 -10.44
N LYS A 78 -21.18 20.29 -11.12
CA LYS A 78 -20.92 20.31 -12.57
C LYS A 78 -22.20 20.45 -13.41
N ALA A 79 -23.35 20.10 -12.87
CA ALA A 79 -24.62 20.28 -13.56
C ALA A 79 -25.09 21.74 -13.56
N ASN A 80 -24.55 22.61 -12.69
CA ASN A 80 -24.86 24.03 -12.54
C ASN A 80 -26.37 24.37 -12.35
N SER A 81 -27.20 23.38 -12.01
CA SER A 81 -28.64 23.55 -11.98
C SER A 81 -29.21 23.83 -10.58
N LEU A 82 -28.54 23.37 -9.53
CA LEU A 82 -29.06 23.41 -8.16
C LEU A 82 -27.93 23.74 -7.15
N SER A 83 -28.32 24.44 -6.07
CA SER A 83 -27.40 24.70 -4.95
C SER A 83 -27.21 23.41 -4.13
N THR A 84 -25.96 23.03 -3.83
CA THR A 84 -25.64 21.81 -3.11
C THR A 84 -25.03 22.12 -1.75
N VAL A 85 -25.64 21.61 -0.69
CA VAL A 85 -25.15 21.72 0.69
C VAL A 85 -24.77 20.35 1.20
N VAL A 86 -23.56 20.22 1.73
CA VAL A 86 -23.10 19.01 2.38
C VAL A 86 -23.35 19.13 3.88
N VAL A 87 -24.05 18.16 4.44
CA VAL A 87 -24.32 18.09 5.88
C VAL A 87 -23.98 16.69 6.36
N THR A 88 -22.90 16.57 7.06
CA THR A 88 -22.47 15.33 7.70
C THR A 88 -23.16 15.15 9.03
N ASP A 89 -23.64 13.93 9.31
CA ASP A 89 -24.27 13.55 10.60
C ASP A 89 -25.61 14.22 10.91
N ASP A 90 -26.44 14.46 9.88
CA ASP A 90 -27.83 14.95 10.08
C ASP A 90 -28.74 13.80 10.53
N VAL A 91 -29.50 14.04 11.62
CA VAL A 91 -30.48 13.09 12.18
C VAL A 91 -31.52 12.63 11.14
N ARG A 92 -31.81 13.47 10.13
CA ARG A 92 -32.77 13.13 9.06
C ARG A 92 -32.27 11.97 8.21
N PHE A 93 -30.98 11.97 7.82
CA PHE A 93 -30.39 10.85 7.07
C PHE A 93 -30.51 9.53 7.84
N ARG A 94 -30.17 9.55 9.13
CA ARG A 94 -30.28 8.36 10.00
C ARG A 94 -31.71 7.81 10.03
N LYS A 95 -32.70 8.67 10.24
CA LYS A 95 -34.13 8.27 10.25
C LYS A 95 -34.56 7.66 8.91
N ILE A 96 -34.09 8.23 7.79
CA ILE A 96 -34.43 7.71 6.46
C ILE A 96 -33.73 6.34 6.25
N TYR A 97 -32.47 6.18 6.64
CA TYR A 97 -31.77 4.89 6.55
C TYR A 97 -32.48 3.79 7.34
N GLU A 98 -32.99 4.09 8.52
CA GLU A 98 -33.76 3.15 9.35
C GLU A 98 -35.10 2.77 8.68
N SER A 99 -35.73 3.69 7.94
CA SER A 99 -37.03 3.48 7.28
C SER A 99 -36.95 3.06 5.81
N LEU A 100 -35.73 2.90 5.22
CA LEU A 100 -35.55 2.62 3.78
C LEU A 100 -36.37 1.44 3.29
N ARG A 101 -36.57 0.41 4.10
CA ARG A 101 -37.39 -0.75 3.70
C ARG A 101 -38.83 -0.39 3.47
N THR A 102 -39.41 0.47 4.30
CA THR A 102 -40.77 0.98 4.17
C THR A 102 -40.85 1.89 2.95
N VAL A 103 -39.88 2.77 2.77
CA VAL A 103 -39.78 3.65 1.60
C VAL A 103 -39.77 2.86 0.29
N PHE A 104 -38.97 1.79 0.20
CA PHE A 104 -38.97 0.95 -1.00
C PHE A 104 -40.29 0.27 -1.29
N GLN A 105 -41.11 -0.01 -0.27
CA GLN A 105 -42.50 -0.51 -0.46
C GLN A 105 -43.42 0.58 -0.97
N GLU A 106 -43.31 1.78 -0.44
CA GLU A 106 -44.12 2.94 -0.84
C GLU A 106 -43.91 3.36 -2.30
N ILE A 107 -42.67 3.30 -2.77
CA ILE A 107 -42.33 3.62 -4.17
C ILE A 107 -42.43 2.40 -5.11
N HIS A 108 -43.10 1.33 -4.67
CA HIS A 108 -43.34 0.11 -5.44
C HIS A 108 -42.10 -0.65 -5.91
N LEU A 109 -40.94 -0.39 -5.33
CA LEU A 109 -39.77 -1.22 -5.48
C LEU A 109 -39.94 -2.46 -4.59
N SER A 110 -40.69 -3.44 -5.07
CA SER A 110 -41.02 -4.66 -4.30
C SER A 110 -39.75 -5.44 -3.95
N THR A 111 -39.40 -5.48 -2.68
CA THR A 111 -38.18 -6.13 -2.20
C THR A 111 -38.46 -7.20 -1.18
N THR A 112 -38.21 -8.43 -1.60
CA THR A 112 -38.03 -9.51 -0.63
C THR A 112 -36.75 -9.22 0.17
N SER A 113 -36.79 -9.38 1.48
CA SER A 113 -35.62 -9.18 2.37
C SER A 113 -34.35 -9.91 1.87
N LYS A 114 -34.52 -11.04 1.18
CA LYS A 114 -33.43 -11.78 0.55
C LYS A 114 -32.79 -11.01 -0.60
N LYS A 115 -33.60 -10.45 -1.52
CA LYS A 115 -33.08 -9.66 -2.65
C LYS A 115 -32.38 -8.39 -2.19
N LEU A 116 -32.90 -7.72 -1.16
CA LEU A 116 -32.25 -6.53 -0.59
C LEU A 116 -30.86 -6.86 -0.04
N LYS A 117 -30.73 -7.94 0.76
CA LYS A 117 -29.44 -8.39 1.29
C LYS A 117 -28.46 -8.75 0.20
N GLU A 118 -28.91 -9.43 -0.84
CA GLU A 118 -28.09 -9.82 -1.98
C GLU A 118 -27.58 -8.60 -2.76
N ARG A 119 -28.45 -7.64 -3.07
CA ARG A 119 -28.06 -6.38 -3.72
C ARG A 119 -27.07 -5.58 -2.85
N THR A 120 -27.33 -5.45 -1.55
CA THR A 120 -26.42 -4.77 -0.63
C THR A 120 -25.05 -5.43 -0.62
N LYS A 121 -25.00 -6.76 -0.55
CA LYS A 121 -23.74 -7.51 -0.57
C LYS A 121 -22.94 -7.24 -1.84
N ILE A 122 -23.55 -7.41 -3.01
CA ILE A 122 -22.88 -7.21 -4.30
C ILE A 122 -22.37 -5.78 -4.45
N LEU A 123 -23.20 -4.78 -4.10
CA LEU A 123 -22.81 -3.37 -4.19
C LEU A 123 -21.67 -3.04 -3.22
N SER A 124 -21.73 -3.52 -1.98
CA SER A 124 -20.67 -3.33 -1.00
C SER A 124 -19.35 -3.99 -1.45
N GLU A 125 -19.40 -5.21 -1.95
CA GLU A 125 -18.23 -5.89 -2.49
C GLU A 125 -17.62 -5.12 -3.68
N PHE A 126 -18.45 -4.56 -4.55
CA PHE A 126 -17.99 -3.76 -5.68
C PHE A 126 -17.31 -2.46 -5.21
N VAL A 127 -17.93 -1.73 -4.28
CA VAL A 127 -17.36 -0.49 -3.73
C VAL A 127 -16.02 -0.77 -3.03
N ILE A 128 -15.97 -1.80 -2.18
CA ILE A 128 -14.74 -2.19 -1.47
C ILE A 128 -13.64 -2.58 -2.46
N ARG A 129 -13.95 -3.38 -3.48
CA ARG A 129 -12.97 -3.78 -4.51
C ARG A 129 -12.41 -2.56 -5.26
N ASN A 130 -13.26 -1.59 -5.61
CA ASN A 130 -12.82 -0.36 -6.26
C ASN A 130 -11.93 0.49 -5.35
N GLN A 131 -12.28 0.64 -4.07
CA GLN A 131 -11.46 1.37 -3.10
C GLN A 131 -10.09 0.70 -2.91
N ILE A 132 -10.06 -0.63 -2.77
CA ILE A 132 -8.79 -1.38 -2.68
C ILE A 132 -7.96 -1.20 -3.96
N SER A 133 -8.59 -1.28 -5.14
CA SER A 133 -7.90 -1.07 -6.41
C SER A 133 -7.33 0.33 -6.54
N GLN A 134 -8.07 1.36 -6.14
CA GLN A 134 -7.58 2.75 -6.13
C GLN A 134 -6.43 2.93 -5.14
N THR A 135 -6.54 2.39 -3.93
CA THR A 135 -5.48 2.45 -2.92
C THR A 135 -4.23 1.70 -3.37
N ALA A 136 -4.39 0.53 -4.02
CA ALA A 136 -3.27 -0.23 -4.54
C ALA A 136 -2.54 0.48 -5.70
N THR A 137 -3.20 1.39 -6.40
CA THR A 137 -2.59 2.22 -7.47
C THR A 137 -2.06 3.56 -6.96
N GLN A 138 -2.29 3.91 -5.70
CA GLN A 138 -1.70 5.10 -5.10
C GLN A 138 -0.20 4.87 -4.88
N LYS A 139 0.61 5.52 -5.69
CA LYS A 139 2.08 5.38 -5.69
C LYS A 139 2.72 5.82 -4.36
N ASP A 140 2.12 6.75 -3.65
CA ASP A 140 2.55 7.19 -2.31
C ASP A 140 2.50 6.05 -1.29
N PHE A 141 1.47 5.20 -1.36
CA PHE A 141 1.39 4.00 -0.52
C PHE A 141 2.49 2.99 -0.85
N LEU A 142 2.82 2.82 -2.14
CA LEU A 142 3.92 1.96 -2.58
C LEU A 142 5.29 2.50 -2.12
N VAL A 143 5.48 3.82 -2.16
CA VAL A 143 6.67 4.49 -1.60
C VAL A 143 6.82 4.18 -0.11
N LYS A 144 5.75 4.33 0.67
CA LYS A 144 5.77 3.99 2.09
C LYS A 144 6.16 2.54 2.33
N GLN A 145 5.56 1.58 1.60
CA GLN A 145 5.89 0.16 1.73
C GLN A 145 7.36 -0.13 1.39
N ALA A 146 7.91 0.54 0.37
CA ALA A 146 9.31 0.39 0.01
C ALA A 146 10.25 0.89 1.13
N VAL A 147 9.94 2.05 1.73
CA VAL A 147 10.72 2.61 2.86
C VAL A 147 10.67 1.65 4.06
N ASP A 148 9.49 1.21 4.46
CA ASP A 148 9.32 0.27 5.57
C ASP A 148 10.10 -1.03 5.32
N THR A 149 10.06 -1.54 4.09
CA THR A 149 10.81 -2.74 3.67
C THR A 149 12.33 -2.52 3.78
N ILE A 150 12.87 -1.37 3.36
CA ILE A 150 14.30 -1.05 3.49
C ILE A 150 14.72 -1.05 4.97
N ILE A 151 13.93 -0.40 5.84
CA ILE A 151 14.21 -0.34 7.28
C ILE A 151 14.23 -1.74 7.91
N GLU A 152 13.30 -2.60 7.51
CA GLU A 152 13.23 -3.98 8.01
C GLU A 152 14.37 -4.85 7.48
N LEU A 153 14.77 -4.66 6.22
CA LEU A 153 15.92 -5.33 5.63
C LEU A 153 17.22 -4.93 6.34
N ASP A 154 17.42 -3.63 6.63
CA ASP A 154 18.60 -3.15 7.36
C ASP A 154 18.70 -3.78 8.76
N LYS A 155 17.58 -3.84 9.49
CA LYS A 155 17.53 -4.52 10.80
C LYS A 155 17.86 -6.01 10.68
N SER A 156 17.28 -6.67 9.67
CA SER A 156 17.46 -8.11 9.44
C SER A 156 18.91 -8.44 9.06
N VAL A 157 19.49 -7.67 8.15
CA VAL A 157 20.89 -7.81 7.73
C VAL A 157 21.82 -7.62 8.92
N ASN A 158 21.62 -6.60 9.75
CA ASN A 158 22.41 -6.34 10.94
C ASN A 158 22.30 -7.48 11.96
N PHE A 159 21.09 -7.95 12.23
CA PHE A 159 20.86 -9.06 13.14
C PHE A 159 21.53 -10.36 12.67
N LEU A 160 21.34 -10.72 11.39
CA LEU A 160 21.94 -11.93 10.82
C LEU A 160 23.46 -11.80 10.74
N SER A 161 23.99 -10.61 10.46
CA SER A 161 25.44 -10.37 10.44
C SER A 161 26.06 -10.53 11.81
N THR A 162 25.39 -10.10 12.88
CA THR A 162 25.82 -10.35 14.25
C THR A 162 25.90 -11.86 14.53
N ARG A 163 24.88 -12.63 14.13
CA ARG A 163 24.87 -14.09 14.26
C ARG A 163 25.98 -14.76 13.45
N LEU A 164 26.21 -14.27 12.23
CA LEU A 164 27.30 -14.78 11.39
C LEU A 164 28.66 -14.53 12.05
N ARG A 165 28.87 -13.33 12.61
CA ARG A 165 30.12 -13.00 13.34
C ARG A 165 30.32 -13.87 14.57
N GLU A 166 29.29 -14.06 15.38
CA GLU A 166 29.36 -14.94 16.55
C GLU A 166 29.69 -16.38 16.15
N TRP A 167 29.06 -16.91 15.12
CA TRP A 167 29.21 -18.28 14.69
C TRP A 167 30.58 -18.51 14.03
N TYR A 168 30.96 -17.64 13.09
CA TYR A 168 32.22 -17.71 12.40
C TYR A 168 33.41 -17.35 13.31
N GLY A 169 33.20 -16.51 14.31
CA GLY A 169 34.20 -16.11 15.30
C GLY A 169 34.77 -17.28 16.14
N LEU A 170 34.05 -18.40 16.24
CA LEU A 170 34.57 -19.64 16.84
C LEU A 170 35.74 -20.22 16.04
N HIS A 171 35.75 -19.97 14.73
CA HIS A 171 36.79 -20.47 13.82
C HIS A 171 37.91 -19.44 13.60
N PHE A 172 37.54 -18.16 13.45
CA PHE A 172 38.49 -17.09 13.18
C PHE A 172 38.12 -15.81 13.95
N PRO A 173 38.39 -15.75 15.27
CA PRO A 173 37.99 -14.64 16.12
C PRO A 173 38.61 -13.30 15.71
N GLU A 174 39.85 -13.30 15.22
CA GLU A 174 40.56 -12.09 14.81
C GLU A 174 39.92 -11.40 13.61
N LEU A 175 39.16 -12.14 12.81
CA LEU A 175 38.39 -11.59 11.72
C LEU A 175 37.26 -10.71 12.23
N THR A 176 36.58 -11.17 13.29
CA THR A 176 35.41 -10.52 13.87
C THR A 176 35.78 -9.22 14.55
N ASP A 177 36.93 -9.18 15.22
CA ASP A 177 37.28 -8.08 16.12
C ASP A 177 37.96 -6.90 15.44
N LYS A 178 38.75 -7.11 14.37
CA LYS A 178 39.63 -6.07 13.84
C LYS A 178 39.88 -6.05 12.33
N LEU A 179 39.57 -7.13 11.61
CA LEU A 179 39.96 -7.22 10.20
C LEU A 179 38.88 -6.75 9.24
N ILE A 180 37.62 -7.09 9.47
CA ILE A 180 36.50 -6.69 8.60
C ILE A 180 35.35 -6.16 9.45
N GLU A 181 35.22 -4.85 9.51
CA GLU A 181 34.13 -4.18 10.23
C GLU A 181 32.81 -4.18 9.43
N ASP A 182 32.92 -4.04 8.11
CA ASP A 182 31.79 -3.98 7.22
C ASP A 182 31.06 -5.34 7.10
N ASN A 183 29.75 -5.35 7.37
CA ASN A 183 28.96 -6.58 7.41
C ASN A 183 28.86 -7.27 6.04
N HIS A 184 28.76 -6.50 4.95
CA HIS A 184 28.68 -7.06 3.61
C HIS A 184 30.00 -7.70 3.19
N LYS A 185 31.13 -7.03 3.46
CA LYS A 185 32.47 -7.59 3.19
C LYS A 185 32.76 -8.82 4.05
N PHE A 186 32.27 -8.83 5.31
CA PHE A 186 32.38 -9.99 6.19
C PHE A 186 31.58 -11.18 5.61
N ALA A 187 30.35 -10.99 5.24
CA ALA A 187 29.54 -12.04 4.62
C ALA A 187 30.17 -12.54 3.30
N LEU A 188 30.67 -11.61 2.47
CA LEU A 188 31.36 -11.96 1.21
C LEU A 188 32.62 -12.82 1.47
N PHE A 189 33.41 -12.46 2.46
CA PHE A 189 34.59 -13.24 2.87
C PHE A 189 34.17 -14.66 3.30
N VAL A 190 33.19 -14.79 4.19
CA VAL A 190 32.73 -16.10 4.69
C VAL A 190 32.16 -16.96 3.56
N SER A 191 31.38 -16.35 2.66
CA SER A 191 30.80 -17.04 1.51
C SER A 191 31.85 -17.56 0.52
N LYS A 192 32.83 -16.73 0.18
CA LYS A 192 33.80 -17.04 -0.89
C LYS A 192 35.05 -17.80 -0.43
N ILE A 193 35.56 -17.47 0.75
CA ILE A 193 36.78 -18.08 1.28
C ILE A 193 36.41 -19.17 2.29
N GLY A 194 35.60 -18.83 3.30
CA GLY A 194 35.12 -19.76 4.33
C GLY A 194 36.18 -20.20 5.29
N ASN A 195 37.02 -21.16 4.93
CA ASN A 195 38.07 -21.67 5.82
C ASN A 195 39.28 -20.73 5.88
N ARG A 196 39.83 -20.48 7.11
CA ARG A 196 41.01 -19.66 7.32
C ARG A 196 42.26 -20.21 6.62
N ASP A 197 42.39 -21.53 6.44
CA ASP A 197 43.49 -22.17 5.71
C ASP A 197 43.50 -21.78 4.21
N SER A 198 42.34 -21.33 3.69
CA SER A 198 42.20 -20.83 2.33
C SER A 198 42.51 -19.33 2.18
N CYS A 199 42.94 -18.66 3.26
CA CYS A 199 43.33 -17.25 3.29
C CYS A 199 44.72 -17.05 2.68
N THR A 200 44.85 -17.28 1.39
CA THR A 200 46.06 -16.98 0.61
C THR A 200 45.97 -15.60 0.02
N SER A 201 47.11 -14.94 -0.22
CA SER A 201 47.15 -13.60 -0.83
C SER A 201 46.30 -13.53 -2.12
N ALA A 202 46.37 -14.53 -2.99
CA ALA A 202 45.63 -14.59 -4.24
C ALA A 202 44.09 -14.65 -4.04
N ASN A 203 43.61 -15.35 -3.00
CA ASN A 203 42.14 -15.43 -2.70
C ASN A 203 41.66 -14.15 -2.01
N LEU A 204 42.46 -13.58 -1.11
CA LEU A 204 42.18 -12.36 -0.39
C LEU A 204 42.06 -11.14 -1.33
N GLU A 205 43.02 -11.02 -2.28
CA GLU A 205 43.01 -9.96 -3.30
C GLU A 205 41.74 -9.95 -4.12
N LYS A 206 41.26 -11.12 -4.55
CA LYS A 206 40.04 -11.27 -5.34
C LYS A 206 38.77 -10.83 -4.59
N VAL A 207 38.73 -11.10 -3.28
CA VAL A 207 37.55 -10.89 -2.46
C VAL A 207 37.56 -9.52 -1.80
N LEU A 208 38.70 -9.12 -1.21
CA LEU A 208 38.73 -7.88 -0.39
C LEU A 208 39.12 -6.64 -1.20
N LYS A 209 39.84 -6.81 -2.34
CA LYS A 209 40.34 -5.68 -3.16
C LYS A 209 41.07 -4.64 -2.31
N ALA A 210 41.89 -5.10 -1.37
CA ALA A 210 42.60 -4.32 -0.38
C ALA A 210 44.10 -4.15 -0.74
N PRO A 211 44.82 -3.18 -0.14
CA PRO A 211 46.26 -2.99 -0.34
C PRO A 211 47.06 -4.25 0.03
N PRO A 212 48.20 -4.50 -0.64
CA PRO A 212 49.04 -5.68 -0.38
C PRO A 212 49.45 -5.83 1.09
N SER A 213 49.84 -4.74 1.75
CA SER A 213 50.22 -4.75 3.17
C SER A 213 49.08 -5.24 4.09
N TYR A 214 47.85 -4.91 3.78
CA TYR A 214 46.69 -5.40 4.54
C TYR A 214 46.44 -6.89 4.30
N ILE A 215 46.66 -7.36 3.07
CA ILE A 215 46.49 -8.76 2.70
C ILE A 215 47.58 -9.63 3.40
N GLU A 216 48.84 -9.18 3.46
CA GLU A 216 49.90 -9.85 4.19
C GLU A 216 49.61 -9.94 5.69
N GLU A 217 49.15 -8.85 6.30
CA GLU A 217 48.74 -8.85 7.71
C GLU A 217 47.59 -9.84 7.95
N PHE A 218 46.62 -9.87 7.05
CA PHE A 218 45.44 -10.75 7.12
C PHE A 218 45.86 -12.22 7.06
N GLU A 219 46.72 -12.60 6.10
CA GLU A 219 47.25 -13.95 5.94
C GLU A 219 48.06 -14.38 7.17
N LEU A 220 48.85 -13.47 7.74
CA LEU A 220 49.61 -13.75 8.96
C LEU A 220 48.68 -14.03 10.16
N LYS A 221 47.60 -13.23 10.31
CA LYS A 221 46.63 -13.42 11.38
C LYS A 221 45.86 -14.74 11.19
N ALA A 222 45.49 -15.09 9.95
CA ALA A 222 44.82 -16.35 9.67
C ALA A 222 45.66 -17.57 10.09
N LYS A 223 46.97 -17.53 9.79
CA LYS A 223 47.92 -18.60 10.17
C LYS A 223 48.14 -18.70 11.68
N ARG A 224 48.00 -17.59 12.42
CA ARG A 224 48.25 -17.52 13.89
C ARG A 224 46.93 -17.47 14.69
N SER A 225 45.82 -17.73 14.06
CA SER A 225 44.55 -17.65 14.72
C SER A 225 44.39 -18.62 15.88
N MET A 226 43.77 -18.14 16.97
CA MET A 226 43.46 -18.96 18.16
C MET A 226 42.09 -19.69 18.02
N GLY A 227 41.38 -19.51 16.90
CA GLY A 227 40.09 -20.16 16.67
C GLY A 227 40.22 -21.69 16.51
N GLY A 228 39.09 -22.36 16.74
CA GLY A 228 38.98 -23.81 16.57
C GLY A 228 38.89 -24.24 15.10
N ASP A 229 39.32 -25.46 14.82
CA ASP A 229 39.15 -26.06 13.50
C ASP A 229 37.74 -26.58 13.37
N LEU A 230 37.01 -26.08 12.32
CA LEU A 230 35.70 -26.54 11.97
C LEU A 230 35.79 -27.60 10.86
N ARG A 231 34.90 -28.60 10.95
CA ARG A 231 34.75 -29.59 9.88
C ARG A 231 34.01 -28.98 8.70
N GLU A 232 34.20 -29.52 7.53
CA GLU A 232 33.53 -29.03 6.31
C GLU A 232 32.01 -28.99 6.43
N ILE A 233 31.44 -29.98 7.13
CA ILE A 233 30.00 -30.02 7.39
C ILE A 233 29.52 -28.83 8.25
N ASP A 234 30.34 -28.29 9.11
CA ASP A 234 30.04 -27.18 10.01
C ASP A 234 30.09 -25.82 9.27
N PHE A 235 30.89 -25.75 8.20
CA PHE A 235 30.99 -24.57 7.33
C PHE A 235 29.75 -24.38 6.45
N LYS A 236 29.09 -25.46 6.05
CA LYS A 236 27.92 -25.38 5.12
C LYS A 236 26.85 -24.45 5.61
N PRO A 237 26.29 -24.58 6.83
CA PRO A 237 25.26 -23.66 7.32
C PRO A 237 25.77 -22.24 7.53
N ILE A 238 27.05 -22.06 7.88
CA ILE A 238 27.69 -20.73 8.07
C ILE A 238 27.77 -20.01 6.71
N LYS A 239 28.23 -20.71 5.66
CA LYS A 239 28.26 -20.17 4.30
C LYS A 239 26.87 -19.85 3.78
N GLN A 240 25.88 -20.72 4.02
CA GLN A 240 24.50 -20.45 3.64
C GLN A 240 23.95 -19.18 4.31
N LEU A 241 24.25 -18.98 5.60
CA LEU A 241 23.86 -17.75 6.29
C LEU A 241 24.52 -16.51 5.66
N ALA A 242 25.79 -16.60 5.30
CA ALA A 242 26.51 -15.52 4.61
C ALA A 242 25.88 -15.22 3.23
N ASP A 243 25.54 -16.26 2.45
CA ASP A 243 24.88 -16.11 1.15
C ASP A 243 23.49 -15.46 1.29
N HIS A 244 22.72 -15.79 2.33
CA HIS A 244 21.45 -15.14 2.60
C HIS A 244 21.60 -13.66 2.95
N ILE A 245 22.62 -13.29 3.75
CA ILE A 245 22.93 -11.90 4.06
C ILE A 245 23.26 -11.12 2.78
N LEU A 246 24.06 -11.70 1.89
CA LEU A 246 24.40 -11.09 0.61
C LEU A 246 23.16 -10.89 -0.27
N SER A 247 22.31 -11.91 -0.36
CA SER A 247 21.06 -11.83 -1.13
C SER A 247 20.11 -10.77 -0.58
N LEU A 248 19.96 -10.66 0.75
CA LEU A 248 19.15 -9.61 1.38
C LEU A 248 19.73 -8.22 1.13
N SER A 249 21.05 -8.08 1.15
CA SER A 249 21.73 -6.81 0.85
C SER A 249 21.56 -6.39 -0.62
N GLU A 250 21.52 -7.34 -1.54
CA GLU A 250 21.25 -7.09 -2.95
C GLU A 250 19.79 -6.69 -3.16
N TYR A 251 18.86 -7.44 -2.57
CA TYR A 251 17.44 -7.11 -2.61
C TYR A 251 17.14 -5.72 -2.02
N ARG A 252 17.82 -5.34 -0.93
CA ARG A 252 17.74 -3.99 -0.37
C ARG A 252 18.09 -2.91 -1.40
N LYS A 253 19.14 -3.13 -2.20
CA LYS A 253 19.55 -2.21 -3.27
C LYS A 253 18.51 -2.14 -4.38
N GLU A 254 17.89 -3.26 -4.74
CA GLU A 254 16.82 -3.30 -5.73
C GLU A 254 15.60 -2.50 -5.26
N VAL A 255 15.20 -2.65 -4.00
CA VAL A 255 14.09 -1.87 -3.40
C VAL A 255 14.44 -0.38 -3.34
N GLU A 256 15.68 -0.01 -3.03
CA GLU A 256 16.16 1.38 -3.04
C GLU A 256 16.12 1.99 -4.44
N ASN A 257 16.51 1.24 -5.47
CA ASN A 257 16.39 1.67 -6.86
C ASN A 257 14.93 1.86 -7.27
N TYR A 258 14.04 0.92 -6.89
CA TYR A 258 12.61 1.04 -7.09
C TYR A 258 12.03 2.29 -6.39
N LEU A 259 12.39 2.51 -5.13
CA LEU A 259 11.97 3.69 -4.36
C LEU A 259 12.41 4.98 -5.07
N THR A 260 13.66 5.03 -5.50
CA THR A 260 14.24 6.18 -6.21
C THR A 260 13.47 6.49 -7.50
N SER A 261 13.16 5.48 -8.31
CA SER A 261 12.41 5.65 -9.55
C SER A 261 10.97 6.07 -9.31
N THR A 262 10.34 5.52 -8.26
CA THR A 262 8.94 5.84 -7.91
C THR A 262 8.82 7.26 -7.35
N LEU A 263 9.79 7.72 -6.56
CA LEU A 263 9.84 9.10 -6.05
C LEU A 263 9.99 10.14 -7.15
N ASP A 264 10.69 9.83 -8.25
CA ASP A 264 10.78 10.72 -9.41
C ASP A 264 9.40 11.01 -10.04
N GLU A 265 8.49 10.05 -9.98
CA GLU A 265 7.15 10.19 -10.51
C GLU A 265 6.15 10.84 -9.52
N VAL A 266 6.28 10.52 -8.24
CA VAL A 266 5.29 10.94 -7.20
C VAL A 266 5.64 12.28 -6.59
N ALA A 267 6.92 12.50 -6.28
CA ALA A 267 7.36 13.65 -5.50
C ALA A 267 8.76 14.15 -5.89
N PRO A 268 8.96 14.60 -7.15
CA PRO A 268 10.28 15.01 -7.63
C PRO A 268 10.90 16.15 -6.81
N ASN A 269 10.09 17.07 -6.30
CA ASN A 269 10.56 18.16 -5.46
C ASN A 269 11.03 17.67 -4.08
N LEU A 270 10.36 16.70 -3.49
CA LEU A 270 10.75 16.09 -2.22
C LEU A 270 12.09 15.35 -2.36
N LYS A 271 12.24 14.57 -3.44
CA LYS A 271 13.50 13.90 -3.77
C LYS A 271 14.65 14.88 -3.96
N ALA A 272 14.41 16.03 -4.61
CA ALA A 272 15.44 17.04 -4.83
C ALA A 272 15.91 17.68 -3.51
N VAL A 273 15.05 17.79 -2.51
CA VAL A 273 15.36 18.39 -1.20
C VAL A 273 15.99 17.39 -0.23
N LEU A 274 15.47 16.17 -0.15
CA LEU A 274 15.87 15.19 0.86
C LEU A 274 16.87 14.16 0.32
N GLY A 275 17.03 14.05 -1.00
CA GLY A 275 17.72 12.92 -1.62
C GLY A 275 16.85 11.67 -1.61
N ALA A 276 17.33 10.60 -2.26
CA ALA A 276 16.68 9.29 -2.23
C ALA A 276 17.05 8.47 -0.98
N GLN A 277 17.98 8.95 -0.17
CA GLN A 277 18.38 8.37 1.10
C GLN A 277 17.55 9.01 2.20
N ILE A 278 16.50 8.34 2.61
CA ILE A 278 15.70 8.65 3.79
C ILE A 278 16.19 7.75 4.93
#